data_b225bcbe1b45e517381c2dcd76196f89
#
_entry.id   b225bcbe1b45e517381c2dcd76196f89
#
_cell.length_a   1.000
_cell.length_b   1.000
_cell.length_c   1.000
_cell.angle_alpha   90.00
_cell.angle_beta   90.00
_cell.angle_gamma   90.00
#
_symmetry.space_group_name_H-M   'P 1'
#
loop_
_entity.id
_entity.type
_entity.pdbx_description
1 polymer ?
#
loop_
_entity_poly.entity_id
_entity_poly.type
_entity_poly.pdbx_seq_one_letter_code
_entity_poly.pdbx_strand_id
1 'polypeptide(L)'
;MIISIDGPAASGKSTTARLLAKKLDFIHLNTGLYYRAITYIFIKNNLFDSNQSSIDDFFNKNNIELKGESLNQVYWNEINISSFLFENIVNEKIHITSNNPIIRKKLVSMQRLIGQDNNIVCEGRDIGSVVFPNADFKFFLVADLKSRIQRRFNELKLKNPLLDIKDVEDSLTSRDYNDSTRINSPLIKPLESIEIDTTKMTIEMQVNFIYKLIKQEQN
;
A
#
# COMPACT_ATOMS: atom_id res chain seq x y z
N MET A 1 7.64 -17.49 -3.73
CA MET A 1 6.27 -17.45 -3.16
C MET A 1 5.82 -15.99 -3.02
N ILE A 2 4.62 -15.71 -3.45
CA ILE A 2 4.02 -14.37 -3.37
C ILE A 2 2.78 -14.42 -2.50
N ILE A 3 2.74 -13.61 -1.45
CA ILE A 3 1.59 -13.46 -0.56
C ILE A 3 1.03 -12.05 -0.75
N SER A 4 -0.21 -11.92 -1.20
CA SER A 4 -0.90 -10.64 -1.35
C SER A 4 -1.78 -10.33 -0.14
N ILE A 5 -1.73 -9.08 0.33
CA ILE A 5 -2.60 -8.58 1.41
C ILE A 5 -3.25 -7.28 0.96
N ASP A 6 -4.52 -7.33 0.62
CA ASP A 6 -5.32 -6.19 0.19
C ASP A 6 -6.33 -5.77 1.27
N GLY A 7 -6.93 -4.60 1.10
CA GLY A 7 -7.99 -4.12 1.98
C GLY A 7 -8.01 -2.60 2.14
N PRO A 8 -9.05 -2.03 2.78
CA PRO A 8 -9.24 -0.60 2.95
C PRO A 8 -8.19 0.05 3.87
N ALA A 9 -8.20 1.38 3.92
CA ALA A 9 -7.28 2.13 4.78
C ALA A 9 -7.49 1.76 6.27
N ALA A 10 -6.40 1.72 7.04
CA ALA A 10 -6.40 1.40 8.49
C ALA A 10 -6.98 0.01 8.88
N SER A 11 -7.10 -0.95 7.94
CA SER A 11 -7.48 -2.34 8.25
C SER A 11 -6.39 -3.17 8.95
N GLY A 12 -5.20 -2.60 9.16
CA GLY A 12 -4.07 -3.28 9.82
C GLY A 12 -3.08 -3.94 8.86
N LYS A 13 -3.35 -3.97 7.54
CA LYS A 13 -2.55 -4.74 6.57
C LYS A 13 -1.06 -4.40 6.54
N SER A 14 -0.64 -3.13 6.63
CA SER A 14 0.79 -2.77 6.54
C SER A 14 1.60 -3.32 7.72
N THR A 15 1.05 -3.24 8.92
CA THR A 15 1.70 -3.80 10.11
C THR A 15 1.70 -5.33 10.07
N THR A 16 0.57 -5.92 9.68
CA THR A 16 0.44 -7.38 9.54
C THR A 16 1.36 -7.93 8.45
N ALA A 17 1.40 -7.31 7.26
CA ALA A 17 2.28 -7.71 6.16
C ALA A 17 3.76 -7.66 6.56
N ARG A 18 4.18 -6.57 7.19
CA ARG A 18 5.56 -6.40 7.64
C ARG A 18 5.98 -7.46 8.67
N LEU A 19 5.12 -7.73 9.66
CA LEU A 19 5.42 -8.71 10.70
C LEU A 19 5.32 -10.15 10.18
N LEU A 20 4.39 -10.42 9.26
CA LEU A 20 4.29 -11.71 8.58
C LEU A 20 5.53 -11.97 7.72
N ALA A 21 5.97 -10.99 6.94
CA ALA A 21 7.19 -11.08 6.13
C ALA A 21 8.40 -11.41 7.01
N LYS A 22 8.58 -10.67 8.12
CA LYS A 22 9.63 -10.97 9.11
C LYS A 22 9.53 -12.41 9.66
N LYS A 23 8.32 -12.89 9.95
CA LYS A 23 8.10 -14.24 10.51
C LYS A 23 8.38 -15.34 9.50
N LEU A 24 8.19 -15.07 8.21
CA LEU A 24 8.44 -16.01 7.10
C LEU A 24 9.85 -15.90 6.51
N ASP A 25 10.63 -14.91 6.93
CA ASP A 25 11.90 -14.52 6.28
C ASP A 25 11.71 -14.13 4.80
N PHE A 26 10.65 -13.35 4.54
CA PHE A 26 10.27 -12.84 3.23
C PHE A 26 10.49 -11.33 3.17
N ILE A 27 10.59 -10.80 1.95
CA ILE A 27 10.64 -9.36 1.72
C ILE A 27 9.22 -8.77 1.92
N HIS A 28 9.12 -7.66 2.65
CA HIS A 28 7.90 -6.88 2.75
C HIS A 28 7.86 -5.81 1.66
N LEU A 29 6.88 -5.89 0.76
CA LEU A 29 6.67 -4.88 -0.28
C LEU A 29 5.42 -4.05 0.00
N ASN A 30 5.62 -2.80 0.44
CA ASN A 30 4.55 -1.81 0.57
C ASN A 30 4.41 -1.01 -0.72
N THR A 31 3.45 -1.37 -1.57
CA THR A 31 3.26 -0.71 -2.86
C THR A 31 2.84 0.75 -2.74
N GLY A 32 2.19 1.11 -1.65
CA GLY A 32 1.79 2.49 -1.36
C GLY A 32 2.98 3.47 -1.28
N LEU A 33 4.19 3.01 -0.98
CA LEU A 33 5.38 3.85 -0.96
C LEU A 33 5.73 4.38 -2.35
N TYR A 34 5.59 3.57 -3.39
CA TYR A 34 5.81 4.02 -4.77
C TYR A 34 4.83 5.13 -5.18
N TYR A 35 3.53 4.95 -4.89
CA TYR A 35 2.53 5.98 -5.21
C TYR A 35 2.77 7.27 -4.45
N ARG A 36 3.18 7.18 -3.19
CA ARG A 36 3.55 8.35 -2.37
C ARG A 36 4.78 9.04 -2.91
N ALA A 37 5.81 8.28 -3.32
CA ALA A 37 7.01 8.84 -3.92
C ALA A 37 6.69 9.63 -5.19
N ILE A 38 5.96 9.03 -6.13
CA ILE A 38 5.53 9.72 -7.36
C ILE A 38 4.71 10.96 -7.03
N THR A 39 3.77 10.87 -6.08
CA THR A 39 2.95 12.02 -5.67
C THR A 39 3.83 13.16 -5.13
N TYR A 40 4.76 12.85 -4.23
CA TYR A 40 5.71 13.83 -3.68
C TYR A 40 6.54 14.49 -4.78
N ILE A 41 7.10 13.69 -5.69
CA ILE A 41 7.93 14.18 -6.79
C ILE A 41 7.11 15.05 -7.75
N PHE A 42 5.87 14.66 -8.03
CA PHE A 42 4.96 15.43 -8.89
C PHE A 42 4.56 16.76 -8.25
N ILE A 43 4.38 16.81 -6.92
CA ILE A 43 4.19 18.07 -6.18
C ILE A 43 5.41 18.99 -6.37
N LYS A 44 6.61 18.45 -6.16
CA LYS A 44 7.87 19.22 -6.23
C LYS A 44 8.17 19.78 -7.63
N ASN A 45 7.72 19.10 -8.68
CA ASN A 45 8.02 19.45 -10.07
C ASN A 45 6.80 19.97 -10.84
N ASN A 46 5.65 20.18 -10.20
CA ASN A 46 4.39 20.62 -10.81
C ASN A 46 3.95 19.77 -12.01
N LEU A 47 3.99 18.43 -11.88
CA LEU A 47 3.78 17.47 -12.98
C LEU A 47 2.36 16.92 -13.08
N PHE A 48 1.39 17.39 -12.29
CA PHE A 48 0.03 16.82 -12.30
C PHE A 48 -0.72 16.99 -13.63
N ASP A 49 -0.46 18.06 -14.36
CA ASP A 49 -1.07 18.34 -15.67
C ASP A 49 -0.24 17.79 -16.84
N SER A 50 0.72 16.90 -16.55
CA SER A 50 1.61 16.33 -17.56
C SER A 50 0.87 15.35 -18.48
N ASN A 51 1.18 15.44 -19.77
CA ASN A 51 0.72 14.45 -20.76
C ASN A 51 1.52 13.13 -20.68
N GLN A 52 1.12 12.14 -21.45
CA GLN A 52 1.76 10.83 -21.47
C GLN A 52 3.27 10.90 -21.75
N SER A 53 3.69 11.67 -22.77
CA SER A 53 5.10 11.79 -23.15
C SER A 53 5.94 12.35 -21.99
N SER A 54 5.44 13.36 -21.29
CA SER A 54 6.13 13.97 -20.15
C SER A 54 6.25 12.98 -18.97
N ILE A 55 5.24 12.15 -18.75
CA ILE A 55 5.29 11.11 -17.70
C ILE A 55 6.30 10.01 -18.08
N ASP A 56 6.30 9.57 -19.33
CA ASP A 56 7.27 8.58 -19.82
C ASP A 56 8.71 9.12 -19.73
N ASP A 57 8.93 10.38 -20.14
CA ASP A 57 10.20 11.07 -20.01
C ASP A 57 10.65 11.19 -18.55
N PHE A 58 9.71 11.47 -17.65
CA PHE A 58 10.01 11.53 -16.23
C PHE A 58 10.55 10.19 -15.73
N PHE A 59 9.89 9.07 -16.02
CA PHE A 59 10.35 7.74 -15.59
C PHE A 59 11.67 7.32 -16.26
N ASN A 60 11.95 7.78 -17.48
CA ASN A 60 13.23 7.51 -18.16
C ASN A 60 14.40 8.28 -17.55
N LYS A 61 14.15 9.46 -16.97
CA LYS A 61 15.18 10.35 -16.40
C LYS A 61 15.35 10.22 -14.89
N ASN A 62 14.42 9.54 -14.23
CA ASN A 62 14.40 9.46 -12.77
C ASN A 62 14.38 8.01 -12.31
N ASN A 63 15.25 7.73 -11.34
CA ASN A 63 15.29 6.45 -10.66
C ASN A 63 14.55 6.55 -9.31
N ILE A 64 13.65 5.60 -9.05
CA ILE A 64 12.91 5.49 -7.80
C ILE A 64 13.11 4.08 -7.26
N GLU A 65 13.79 3.98 -6.13
CA GLU A 65 14.18 2.71 -5.53
C GLU A 65 13.64 2.58 -4.11
N LEU A 66 13.24 1.37 -3.75
CA LEU A 66 13.03 0.98 -2.38
C LEU A 66 14.30 0.30 -1.86
N LYS A 67 14.82 0.78 -0.72
CA LYS A 67 16.05 0.26 -0.07
C LYS A 67 15.77 -0.10 1.38
N GLY A 68 16.79 -0.73 2.01
CA GLY A 68 16.73 -1.22 3.39
C GLY A 68 16.18 -2.65 3.47
N GLU A 69 16.44 -3.33 4.59
CA GLU A 69 16.07 -4.74 4.80
C GLU A 69 14.58 -5.02 4.60
N SER A 70 13.71 -4.05 4.86
CA SER A 70 12.26 -4.18 4.70
C SER A 70 11.72 -3.35 3.55
N LEU A 71 12.54 -2.90 2.60
CA LEU A 71 12.17 -2.02 1.49
C LEU A 71 11.32 -0.81 1.93
N ASN A 72 11.66 -0.22 3.08
CA ASN A 72 10.88 0.86 3.71
C ASN A 72 11.49 2.25 3.52
N GLN A 73 12.65 2.33 2.90
CA GLN A 73 13.30 3.58 2.52
C GLN A 73 13.12 3.83 1.04
N VAL A 74 12.71 5.04 0.69
CA VAL A 74 12.48 5.45 -0.70
C VAL A 74 13.52 6.46 -1.12
N TYR A 75 14.17 6.15 -2.22
CA TYR A 75 15.18 7.02 -2.83
C TYR A 75 14.70 7.51 -4.19
N TRP A 76 14.90 8.79 -4.46
CA TRP A 76 14.72 9.43 -5.75
C TRP A 76 16.05 10.00 -6.21
N ASN A 77 16.59 9.43 -7.29
CA ASN A 77 17.93 9.78 -7.80
C ASN A 77 18.96 9.83 -6.67
N GLU A 78 19.03 8.74 -5.87
CA GLU A 78 19.93 8.58 -4.72
C GLU A 78 19.59 9.44 -3.47
N ILE A 79 18.64 10.36 -3.56
CA ILE A 79 18.19 11.17 -2.41
C ILE A 79 17.13 10.42 -1.63
N ASN A 80 17.33 10.23 -0.33
CA ASN A 80 16.32 9.63 0.54
C ASN A 80 15.16 10.62 0.77
N ILE A 81 13.97 10.25 0.28
CA ILE A 81 12.74 11.07 0.39
C ILE A 81 11.73 10.49 1.38
N SER A 82 12.07 9.44 2.12
CA SER A 82 11.13 8.68 2.98
C SER A 82 10.38 9.54 4.00
N SER A 83 11.03 10.55 4.56
CA SER A 83 10.44 11.44 5.57
C SER A 83 9.28 12.30 5.03
N PHE A 84 9.28 12.59 3.74
CA PHE A 84 8.29 13.45 3.10
C PHE A 84 7.04 12.71 2.62
N LEU A 85 7.08 11.39 2.52
CA LEU A 85 6.03 10.59 1.88
C LEU A 85 4.70 10.56 2.64
N PHE A 86 4.70 10.95 3.92
CA PHE A 86 3.53 10.93 4.78
C PHE A 86 3.03 12.33 5.14
N GLU A 87 3.54 13.37 4.50
CA GLU A 87 3.04 14.74 4.61
C GLU A 87 1.57 14.84 4.18
N ASN A 88 0.84 15.79 4.77
CA ASN A 88 -0.60 15.97 4.49
C ASN A 88 -0.86 16.20 3.00
N ILE A 89 -0.07 17.03 2.36
CA ILE A 89 -0.23 17.33 0.93
C ILE A 89 -0.05 16.09 0.03
N VAL A 90 0.79 15.14 0.43
CA VAL A 90 0.94 13.86 -0.28
C VAL A 90 -0.30 13.00 -0.06
N ASN A 91 -0.84 12.96 1.17
CA ASN A 91 -2.06 12.22 1.47
C ASN A 91 -3.27 12.76 0.68
N GLU A 92 -3.37 14.06 0.53
CA GLU A 92 -4.44 14.73 -0.23
C GLU A 92 -4.37 14.44 -1.73
N LYS A 93 -3.15 14.45 -2.31
CA LYS A 93 -2.97 14.36 -3.77
C LYS A 93 -2.70 12.95 -4.30
N ILE A 94 -2.47 11.95 -3.44
CA ILE A 94 -2.11 10.58 -3.86
C ILE A 94 -3.19 9.95 -4.77
N HIS A 95 -4.46 10.34 -4.62
CA HIS A 95 -5.54 9.83 -5.47
C HIS A 95 -5.33 10.20 -6.95
N ILE A 96 -4.71 11.34 -7.25
CA ILE A 96 -4.44 11.80 -8.64
C ILE A 96 -3.45 10.82 -9.31
N THR A 97 -2.33 10.55 -8.66
CA THR A 97 -1.30 9.64 -9.21
C THR A 97 -1.77 8.19 -9.23
N SER A 98 -2.52 7.75 -8.20
CA SER A 98 -3.02 6.37 -8.13
C SER A 98 -4.16 6.08 -9.11
N ASN A 99 -4.84 7.10 -9.64
CA ASN A 99 -5.85 6.96 -10.70
C ASN A 99 -5.25 7.07 -12.12
N ASN A 100 -4.02 7.56 -12.26
CA ASN A 100 -3.41 7.73 -13.57
C ASN A 100 -2.94 6.37 -14.14
N PRO A 101 -3.50 5.92 -15.30
CA PRO A 101 -3.21 4.60 -15.85
C PRO A 101 -1.76 4.42 -16.29
N ILE A 102 -1.09 5.49 -16.72
CA ILE A 102 0.30 5.45 -17.19
C ILE A 102 1.22 5.23 -15.99
N ILE A 103 1.04 6.02 -14.93
CA ILE A 103 1.78 5.88 -13.67
C ILE A 103 1.58 4.46 -13.11
N ARG A 104 0.33 4.00 -13.06
CA ARG A 104 0.03 2.65 -12.58
C ARG A 104 0.75 1.57 -13.36
N LYS A 105 0.71 1.64 -14.70
CA LYS A 105 1.40 0.66 -15.57
C LYS A 105 2.90 0.58 -15.25
N LYS A 106 3.56 1.74 -15.08
CA LYS A 106 4.98 1.80 -14.72
C LYS A 106 5.24 1.22 -13.33
N LEU A 107 4.46 1.64 -12.33
CA LEU A 107 4.65 1.17 -10.94
C LEU A 107 4.34 -0.32 -10.79
N VAL A 108 3.31 -0.85 -11.44
CA VAL A 108 3.02 -2.29 -11.44
C VAL A 108 4.18 -3.10 -12.03
N SER A 109 4.80 -2.61 -13.13
CA SER A 109 5.98 -3.26 -13.70
C SER A 109 7.15 -3.30 -12.71
N MET A 110 7.43 -2.19 -12.02
CA MET A 110 8.49 -2.12 -11.01
C MET A 110 8.22 -3.06 -9.83
N GLN A 111 6.97 -3.14 -9.36
CA GLN A 111 6.56 -4.02 -8.27
C GLN A 111 6.69 -5.49 -8.65
N ARG A 112 6.32 -5.85 -9.88
CA ARG A 112 6.45 -7.23 -10.40
C ARG A 112 7.90 -7.69 -10.49
N LEU A 113 8.83 -6.80 -10.88
CA LEU A 113 10.26 -7.12 -10.92
C LEU A 113 10.79 -7.57 -9.55
N ILE A 114 10.33 -6.94 -8.46
CA ILE A 114 10.74 -7.35 -7.10
C ILE A 114 10.24 -8.77 -6.78
N GLY A 115 9.05 -9.12 -7.24
CA GLY A 115 8.44 -10.43 -6.97
C GLY A 115 8.97 -11.59 -7.84
N GLN A 116 9.70 -11.31 -8.92
CA GLN A 116 10.17 -12.36 -9.84
C GLN A 116 11.12 -13.34 -9.16
N ASP A 117 12.09 -12.83 -8.41
CA ASP A 117 13.19 -13.62 -7.86
C ASP A 117 13.14 -13.72 -6.32
N ASN A 118 12.06 -13.24 -5.70
CA ASN A 118 11.98 -13.14 -4.25
C ASN A 118 10.70 -13.77 -3.69
N ASN A 119 10.81 -14.29 -2.49
CA ASN A 119 9.64 -14.56 -1.65
C ASN A 119 9.18 -13.25 -1.02
N ILE A 120 7.93 -12.84 -1.27
CA ILE A 120 7.42 -11.54 -0.84
C ILE A 120 6.08 -11.62 -0.13
N VAL A 121 5.87 -10.74 0.84
CA VAL A 121 4.56 -10.34 1.33
C VAL A 121 4.29 -8.94 0.81
N CYS A 122 3.39 -8.82 -0.14
CA CYS A 122 3.06 -7.58 -0.83
C CYS A 122 1.72 -7.05 -0.34
N GLU A 123 1.66 -5.76 0.02
CA GLU A 123 0.43 -5.13 0.48
C GLU A 123 0.00 -3.95 -0.38
N GLY A 124 -1.33 -3.77 -0.51
CA GLY A 124 -1.88 -2.64 -1.25
C GLY A 124 -3.40 -2.58 -1.27
N ARG A 125 -3.96 -2.37 -2.47
CA ARG A 125 -5.40 -2.27 -2.75
C ARG A 125 -5.86 -3.22 -3.86
N ASP A 126 -4.93 -3.60 -4.71
CA ASP A 126 -5.16 -4.33 -5.94
C ASP A 126 -4.04 -5.35 -6.21
N ILE A 127 -3.40 -5.82 -5.13
CA ILE A 127 -2.26 -6.73 -5.24
C ILE A 127 -2.71 -8.06 -5.81
N GLY A 128 -3.68 -8.71 -5.19
CA GLY A 128 -4.19 -10.02 -5.60
C GLY A 128 -5.10 -9.97 -6.83
N SER A 129 -5.58 -8.77 -7.23
CA SER A 129 -6.42 -8.63 -8.43
C SER A 129 -5.66 -8.16 -9.67
N VAL A 130 -4.62 -7.32 -9.52
CA VAL A 130 -3.90 -6.68 -10.63
C VAL A 130 -2.40 -6.90 -10.60
N VAL A 131 -1.74 -6.62 -9.47
CA VAL A 131 -0.27 -6.64 -9.42
C VAL A 131 0.24 -8.07 -9.52
N PHE A 132 -0.25 -8.96 -8.66
CA PHE A 132 0.09 -10.38 -8.61
C PHE A 132 -1.20 -11.24 -8.64
N PRO A 133 -1.90 -11.31 -9.78
CA PRO A 133 -3.14 -12.08 -9.89
C PRO A 133 -2.96 -13.58 -9.65
N ASN A 134 -1.74 -14.08 -9.81
CA ASN A 134 -1.35 -15.46 -9.55
C ASN A 134 -0.56 -15.60 -8.24
N ALA A 135 -0.79 -14.72 -7.24
CA ALA A 135 -0.16 -14.87 -5.92
C ALA A 135 -0.56 -16.22 -5.30
N ASP A 136 0.41 -16.88 -4.65
CA ASP A 136 0.21 -18.18 -4.00
C ASP A 136 -0.85 -18.11 -2.90
N PHE A 137 -0.89 -16.97 -2.18
CA PHE A 137 -1.90 -16.69 -1.16
C PHE A 137 -2.44 -15.28 -1.34
N LYS A 138 -3.78 -15.16 -1.26
CA LYS A 138 -4.47 -13.88 -1.35
C LYS A 138 -5.31 -13.66 -0.11
N PHE A 139 -5.00 -12.61 0.65
CA PHE A 139 -5.73 -12.21 1.84
C PHE A 139 -6.38 -10.84 1.62
N PHE A 140 -7.61 -10.70 2.10
CA PHE A 140 -8.33 -9.43 2.05
C PHE A 140 -8.73 -9.04 3.48
N LEU A 141 -8.03 -8.06 4.06
CA LEU A 141 -8.25 -7.61 5.43
C LEU A 141 -9.33 -6.54 5.49
N VAL A 142 -10.38 -6.81 6.26
CA VAL A 142 -11.45 -5.84 6.55
C VAL A 142 -11.48 -5.49 8.03
N ALA A 143 -12.08 -4.36 8.37
CA ALA A 143 -12.50 -4.00 9.73
C ALA A 143 -13.64 -2.99 9.63
N ASP A 144 -14.50 -2.92 10.65
CA ASP A 144 -15.53 -1.90 10.70
C ASP A 144 -14.94 -0.48 10.67
N LEU A 145 -15.71 0.48 10.15
CA LEU A 145 -15.25 1.85 9.97
C LEU A 145 -14.83 2.49 11.30
N LYS A 146 -15.59 2.28 12.37
CA LYS A 146 -15.32 2.84 13.70
C LYS A 146 -13.96 2.37 14.24
N SER A 147 -13.67 1.07 14.13
CA SER A 147 -12.38 0.51 14.54
C SER A 147 -11.22 1.07 13.71
N ARG A 148 -11.40 1.27 12.39
CA ARG A 148 -10.39 1.85 11.51
C ARG A 148 -10.13 3.32 11.83
N ILE A 149 -11.17 4.11 12.08
CA ILE A 149 -11.07 5.51 12.53
C ILE A 149 -10.27 5.57 13.83
N GLN A 150 -10.64 4.75 14.83
CA GLN A 150 -9.94 4.75 16.12
C GLN A 150 -8.48 4.38 16.02
N ARG A 151 -8.13 3.35 15.21
CA ARG A 151 -6.74 2.94 14.95
C ARG A 151 -5.95 4.09 14.31
N ARG A 152 -6.52 4.73 13.29
CA ARG A 152 -5.85 5.82 12.58
C ARG A 152 -5.73 7.07 13.43
N PHE A 153 -6.74 7.39 14.21
CA PHE A 153 -6.72 8.49 15.16
C PHE A 153 -5.61 8.32 16.20
N ASN A 154 -5.50 7.14 16.81
CA ASN A 154 -4.46 6.85 17.80
C ASN A 154 -3.05 6.97 17.20
N GLU A 155 -2.86 6.51 15.96
CA GLU A 155 -1.58 6.62 15.24
C GLU A 155 -1.20 8.09 14.96
N LEU A 156 -2.14 8.89 14.50
CA LEU A 156 -1.88 10.28 14.09
C LEU A 156 -1.80 11.24 15.29
N LYS A 157 -2.56 10.99 16.35
CA LYS A 157 -2.61 11.83 17.55
C LYS A 157 -1.25 11.92 18.26
N LEU A 158 -0.41 10.88 18.14
CA LEU A 158 0.96 10.89 18.64
C LEU A 158 1.83 11.97 17.97
N LYS A 159 1.51 12.33 16.72
CA LYS A 159 2.23 13.35 15.94
C LYS A 159 1.55 14.71 15.93
N ASN A 160 0.24 14.73 16.12
CA ASN A 160 -0.60 15.94 16.16
C ASN A 160 -1.59 15.83 17.32
N PRO A 161 -1.26 16.36 18.50
CA PRO A 161 -2.15 16.32 19.69
C PRO A 161 -3.48 17.06 19.52
N LEU A 162 -3.57 18.00 18.56
CA LEU A 162 -4.78 18.80 18.28
C LEU A 162 -5.68 18.17 17.20
N LEU A 163 -5.34 16.97 16.73
CA LEU A 163 -6.11 16.28 15.68
C LEU A 163 -7.54 15.98 16.16
N ASP A 164 -8.52 16.33 15.32
CA ASP A 164 -9.91 15.95 15.51
C ASP A 164 -10.17 14.55 14.92
N ILE A 165 -10.95 13.74 15.64
CA ILE A 165 -11.37 12.42 15.18
C ILE A 165 -12.25 12.51 13.92
N LYS A 166 -13.01 13.61 13.78
CA LYS A 166 -13.85 13.85 12.61
C LYS A 166 -13.02 14.06 11.34
N ASP A 167 -11.89 14.77 11.44
CA ASP A 167 -10.98 14.93 10.30
C ASP A 167 -10.42 13.58 9.83
N VAL A 168 -10.17 12.65 10.77
CA VAL A 168 -9.72 11.30 10.47
C VAL A 168 -10.83 10.49 9.79
N GLU A 169 -12.07 10.60 10.27
CA GLU A 169 -13.24 9.93 9.68
C GLU A 169 -13.46 10.41 8.24
N ASP A 170 -13.49 11.71 8.02
CA ASP A 170 -13.70 12.31 6.69
C ASP A 170 -12.58 11.90 5.72
N SER A 171 -11.34 11.92 6.18
CA SER A 171 -10.17 11.49 5.39
C SER A 171 -10.21 10.01 5.04
N LEU A 172 -10.57 9.12 5.98
CA LEU A 172 -10.67 7.68 5.73
C LEU A 172 -11.81 7.35 4.78
N THR A 173 -12.97 7.95 4.99
CA THR A 173 -14.17 7.71 4.16
C THR A 173 -13.93 8.18 2.73
N SER A 174 -13.37 9.37 2.54
CA SER A 174 -13.00 9.89 1.23
C SER A 174 -11.99 8.98 0.53
N ARG A 175 -11.00 8.49 1.26
CA ARG A 175 -9.98 7.60 0.71
C ARG A 175 -10.55 6.25 0.30
N ASP A 176 -11.37 5.63 1.13
CA ASP A 176 -12.01 4.35 0.83
C ASP A 176 -12.95 4.49 -0.38
N TYR A 177 -13.69 5.59 -0.47
CA TYR A 177 -14.51 5.91 -1.62
C TYR A 177 -13.66 6.00 -2.88
N ASN A 178 -12.59 6.79 -2.87
CA ASN A 178 -11.69 6.94 -4.02
C ASN A 178 -11.04 5.60 -4.41
N ASP A 179 -10.58 4.80 -3.44
CA ASP A 179 -9.95 3.50 -3.70
C ASP A 179 -10.95 2.50 -4.32
N SER A 180 -12.22 2.52 -3.92
CA SER A 180 -13.26 1.59 -4.40
C SER A 180 -13.94 2.00 -5.70
N THR A 181 -14.00 3.31 -6.00
CA THR A 181 -14.72 3.84 -7.17
C THR A 181 -13.81 4.24 -8.33
N ARG A 182 -12.49 4.20 -8.15
CA ARG A 182 -11.54 4.53 -9.23
C ARG A 182 -11.71 3.60 -10.43
N ILE A 183 -11.60 4.16 -11.63
CA ILE A 183 -11.77 3.43 -12.90
C ILE A 183 -10.66 2.38 -13.07
N ASN A 184 -9.42 2.73 -12.68
CA ASN A 184 -8.27 1.87 -12.86
C ASN A 184 -7.95 1.11 -11.58
N SER A 185 -8.09 -0.22 -11.61
CA SER A 185 -7.77 -1.14 -10.51
C SER A 185 -8.46 -0.75 -9.19
N PRO A 186 -9.79 -0.72 -9.12
CA PRO A 186 -10.50 -0.42 -7.88
C PRO A 186 -10.15 -1.41 -6.77
N LEU A 187 -10.31 -0.98 -5.53
CA LEU A 187 -10.23 -1.88 -4.39
C LEU A 187 -11.42 -2.85 -4.44
N ILE A 188 -11.16 -4.06 -4.90
CA ILE A 188 -12.13 -5.15 -4.92
C ILE A 188 -11.53 -6.36 -4.22
N LYS A 189 -12.37 -7.15 -3.55
CA LYS A 189 -11.95 -8.43 -2.99
C LYS A 189 -11.83 -9.45 -4.13
N PRO A 190 -10.64 -10.02 -4.39
CA PRO A 190 -10.49 -11.10 -5.36
C PRO A 190 -11.32 -12.32 -4.97
N LEU A 191 -11.93 -13.02 -5.94
CA LEU A 191 -12.80 -14.19 -5.68
C LEU A 191 -12.12 -15.28 -4.83
N GLU A 192 -10.85 -15.52 -5.10
CA GLU A 192 -10.05 -16.57 -4.44
C GLU A 192 -9.35 -16.07 -3.16
N SER A 193 -9.65 -14.84 -2.70
CA SER A 193 -9.01 -14.31 -1.50
C SER A 193 -9.72 -14.75 -0.22
N ILE A 194 -8.94 -15.07 0.80
CA ILE A 194 -9.44 -15.32 2.14
C ILE A 194 -9.69 -13.96 2.81
N GLU A 195 -10.96 -13.68 3.13
CA GLU A 195 -11.32 -12.48 3.88
C GLU A 195 -11.04 -12.68 5.37
N ILE A 196 -10.44 -11.67 5.98
CA ILE A 196 -10.11 -11.67 7.41
C ILE A 196 -10.69 -10.39 8.04
N ASP A 197 -11.71 -10.57 8.87
CA ASP A 197 -12.23 -9.47 9.69
C ASP A 197 -11.30 -9.22 10.88
N THR A 198 -10.61 -8.09 10.83
CA THR A 198 -9.63 -7.69 11.84
C THR A 198 -10.24 -6.80 12.93
N THR A 199 -11.54 -6.54 12.92
CA THR A 199 -12.23 -5.60 13.83
C THR A 199 -11.84 -5.82 15.29
N LYS A 200 -11.87 -7.09 15.75
CA LYS A 200 -11.56 -7.48 17.13
C LYS A 200 -10.20 -8.17 17.29
N MET A 201 -9.38 -8.18 16.24
CA MET A 201 -8.08 -8.86 16.28
C MET A 201 -6.94 -7.89 16.63
N THR A 202 -6.06 -8.32 17.51
CA THR A 202 -4.73 -7.68 17.65
C THR A 202 -3.87 -7.98 16.42
N ILE A 203 -2.84 -7.19 16.19
CA ILE A 203 -1.89 -7.45 15.08
C ILE A 203 -1.24 -8.83 15.21
N GLU A 204 -0.90 -9.24 16.41
CA GLU A 204 -0.33 -10.57 16.66
C GLU A 204 -1.31 -11.70 16.28
N MET A 205 -2.58 -11.56 16.63
CA MET A 205 -3.64 -12.52 16.23
C MET A 205 -3.75 -12.60 14.69
N GLN A 206 -3.73 -11.46 13.99
CA GLN A 206 -3.77 -11.39 12.52
C GLN A 206 -2.59 -12.15 11.90
N VAL A 207 -1.36 -11.85 12.36
CA VAL A 207 -0.14 -12.48 11.86
C VAL A 207 -0.15 -13.98 12.11
N ASN A 208 -0.52 -14.42 13.33
CA ASN A 208 -0.54 -15.83 13.67
C ASN A 208 -1.61 -16.59 12.90
N PHE A 209 -2.78 -15.98 12.67
CA PHE A 209 -3.85 -16.58 11.90
C PHE A 209 -3.41 -16.80 10.43
N ILE A 210 -2.88 -15.78 9.78
CA ILE A 210 -2.40 -15.88 8.38
C ILE A 210 -1.25 -16.89 8.28
N TYR A 211 -0.30 -16.83 9.21
CA TYR A 211 0.83 -17.77 9.24
C TYR A 211 0.39 -19.23 9.33
N LYS A 212 -0.61 -19.53 10.17
CA LYS A 212 -1.18 -20.89 10.29
C LYS A 212 -1.82 -21.37 8.98
N LEU A 213 -2.60 -20.51 8.31
CA LEU A 213 -3.21 -20.84 7.02
C LEU A 213 -2.15 -21.19 5.97
N ILE A 214 -1.09 -20.39 5.87
CA ILE A 214 0.00 -20.64 4.93
C ILE A 214 0.69 -21.99 5.22
N LYS A 215 0.96 -22.30 6.49
CA LYS A 215 1.62 -23.55 6.88
C LYS A 215 0.74 -24.78 6.68
N GLN A 216 -0.58 -24.67 6.82
CA GLN A 216 -1.52 -25.78 6.59
C GLN A 216 -1.60 -26.20 5.13
N GLU A 217 -1.48 -25.25 4.18
CA GLU A 217 -1.51 -25.57 2.75
C GLU A 217 -0.13 -26.02 2.19
N GLN A 218 0.94 -25.89 2.97
CA GLN A 218 2.28 -26.35 2.60
C GLN A 218 2.57 -27.80 3.05
N ASN A 219 1.71 -28.37 3.90
CA ASN A 219 1.79 -29.76 4.39
C ASN A 219 0.78 -30.65 3.67
#